data_8c71318cda89990398bc1f28a706db5e
#
_entry.id   8c71318cda89990398bc1f28a706db5e
#
_cell.length_a   1.000
_cell.length_b   1.000
_cell.length_c   1.000
_cell.angle_alpha   90.00
_cell.angle_beta   90.00
_cell.angle_gamma   90.00
#
_symmetry.space_group_name_H-M   'P 1'
#
loop_
_entity.id
_entity.type
_entity.pdbx_description
1 polymer ?
#
loop_
_entity_poly.entity_id
_entity_poly.type
_entity_poly.pdbx_seq_one_letter_code
_entity_poly.pdbx_strand_id
1 'polypeptide(L)'
;SRAIIKIKKKYKNKIGIMCDVALDPYTSHGHDGLIDKKEILNDKTIQILIKQSLLQAQMGCDVIAPSDMMDGRIGEIRRALDKNGYEKIQILSYAVKYSSSFYGPFRDAVGSKKALKGDKKTYQMDFSNIDEALREVALDIREGADMVMVKPGLPYIDVIKEVKNKFKIPVLAYQVSGEYSLISNAIKNKILSNDAIYESLLSLIHI
;
A
#
# COMPACT_ATOMS: atom_id res chain seq x y z
N SER A 1 8.03 -1.21 15.66
CA SER A 1 9.31 -1.78 16.10
C SER A 1 9.14 -2.91 17.12
N ARG A 2 8.43 -2.74 18.25
CA ARG A 2 8.24 -3.81 19.27
C ARG A 2 7.62 -5.10 18.71
N ALA A 3 6.66 -5.00 17.79
CA ALA A 3 6.02 -6.15 17.16
C ALA A 3 7.01 -6.96 16.32
N ILE A 4 7.78 -6.30 15.46
CA ILE A 4 8.80 -6.95 14.61
C ILE A 4 9.76 -7.77 15.47
N ILE A 5 10.35 -7.15 16.51
CA ILE A 5 11.29 -7.82 17.41
C ILE A 5 10.67 -9.04 18.06
N LYS A 6 9.42 -8.95 18.57
CA LYS A 6 8.73 -10.07 19.21
C LYS A 6 8.45 -11.21 18.24
N ILE A 7 8.02 -10.89 17.02
CA ILE A 7 7.72 -11.87 15.97
C ILE A 7 9.02 -12.57 15.54
N LYS A 8 10.07 -11.83 15.24
CA LYS A 8 11.40 -12.39 14.87
C LYS A 8 11.97 -13.24 16.00
N LYS A 9 11.85 -12.84 17.27
CA LYS A 9 12.28 -13.65 18.40
C LYS A 9 11.53 -14.99 18.47
N LYS A 10 10.22 -15.01 18.20
CA LYS A 10 9.37 -16.21 18.28
C LYS A 10 9.55 -17.13 17.07
N TYR A 11 9.54 -16.57 15.87
CA TYR A 11 9.48 -17.35 14.64
C TYR A 11 10.82 -17.41 13.89
N LYS A 12 11.79 -16.59 14.27
CA LYS A 12 13.12 -16.49 13.62
C LYS A 12 12.95 -16.25 12.10
N ASN A 13 13.61 -17.07 11.29
CA ASN A 13 13.57 -17.00 9.83
C ASN A 13 12.46 -17.84 9.19
N LYS A 14 11.49 -18.35 9.99
CA LYS A 14 10.39 -19.17 9.45
C LYS A 14 9.33 -18.34 8.71
N ILE A 15 9.27 -17.05 9.00
CA ILE A 15 8.35 -16.11 8.35
C ILE A 15 9.05 -14.81 7.98
N GLY A 16 8.69 -14.24 6.82
CA GLY A 16 9.03 -12.88 6.45
C GLY A 16 8.09 -11.87 7.12
N ILE A 17 8.59 -10.67 7.39
CA ILE A 17 7.80 -9.56 7.93
C ILE A 17 7.79 -8.44 6.90
N MET A 18 6.60 -8.09 6.45
CA MET A 18 6.35 -6.92 5.62
C MET A 18 5.75 -5.80 6.48
N CYS A 19 6.31 -4.61 6.39
CA CYS A 19 5.85 -3.46 7.15
C CYS A 19 5.37 -2.35 6.24
N ASP A 20 4.18 -1.87 6.49
CA ASP A 20 3.65 -0.67 5.88
C ASP A 20 4.47 0.57 6.33
N VAL A 21 4.82 1.43 5.39
CA VAL A 21 5.43 2.73 5.62
C VAL A 21 4.39 3.78 5.29
N ALA A 22 3.79 4.35 6.33
CA ALA A 22 2.64 5.25 6.21
C ALA A 22 2.63 6.30 7.32
N LEU A 23 2.13 7.47 7.03
CA LEU A 23 2.01 8.58 7.98
C LEU A 23 0.56 8.88 8.39
N ASP A 24 -0.43 8.50 7.60
CA ASP A 24 -1.84 8.79 7.87
C ASP A 24 -2.35 8.33 9.25
N PRO A 25 -1.89 7.20 9.85
CA PRO A 25 -2.27 6.85 11.22
C PRO A 25 -1.72 7.80 12.29
N TYR A 26 -0.73 8.63 11.95
CA TYR A 26 0.00 9.49 12.88
C TYR A 26 -0.22 10.98 12.62
N THR A 27 -0.90 11.35 11.54
CA THR A 27 -1.22 12.74 11.21
C THR A 27 -2.57 13.15 11.81
N SER A 28 -2.65 14.35 12.35
CA SER A 28 -3.90 14.90 12.90
C SER A 28 -4.94 15.26 11.83
N HIS A 29 -4.53 15.31 10.58
CA HIS A 29 -5.36 15.68 9.42
C HIS A 29 -5.70 14.50 8.50
N GLY A 30 -5.22 13.27 8.79
CA GLY A 30 -5.57 12.04 8.06
C GLY A 30 -4.99 11.88 6.65
N HIS A 31 -4.13 12.77 6.19
CA HIS A 31 -3.40 12.62 4.93
C HIS A 31 -2.14 11.78 5.09
N ASP A 32 -1.71 11.15 3.98
CA ASP A 32 -0.50 10.31 3.92
C ASP A 32 0.80 11.13 3.92
N GLY A 33 0.72 12.46 3.72
CA GLY A 33 1.87 13.36 3.69
C GLY A 33 1.74 14.53 4.65
N LEU A 34 2.85 15.24 4.88
CA LEU A 34 2.86 16.51 5.61
C LEU A 34 2.11 17.58 4.84
N ILE A 35 1.43 18.47 5.54
CA ILE A 35 0.65 19.55 4.95
C ILE A 35 1.19 20.91 5.41
N ASP A 36 1.34 21.83 4.47
CA ASP A 36 1.48 23.26 4.73
C ASP A 36 0.46 24.02 3.86
N LYS A 37 -0.30 24.94 4.45
CA LYS A 37 -1.31 25.79 3.76
C LYS A 37 -2.23 25.03 2.78
N LYS A 38 -2.62 23.80 3.12
CA LYS A 38 -3.44 22.86 2.33
C LYS A 38 -2.71 22.11 1.22
N GLU A 39 -1.41 22.28 1.05
CA GLU A 39 -0.60 21.57 0.07
C GLU A 39 0.14 20.42 0.73
N ILE A 40 0.24 19.28 0.03
CA ILE A 40 1.06 18.14 0.46
C ILE A 40 2.51 18.45 0.14
N LEU A 41 3.37 18.36 1.14
CA LEU A 41 4.80 18.59 1.03
C LEU A 41 5.52 17.30 0.66
N ASN A 42 5.59 16.96 -0.63
CA ASN A 42 6.15 15.72 -1.15
C ASN A 42 7.52 15.40 -0.55
N ASP A 43 8.53 16.23 -0.81
CA ASP A 43 9.92 15.95 -0.43
C ASP A 43 10.13 15.86 1.08
N LYS A 44 9.46 16.73 1.85
CA LYS A 44 9.51 16.67 3.32
C LYS A 44 8.86 15.40 3.86
N THR A 45 7.80 14.93 3.21
CA THR A 45 7.14 13.67 3.55
C THR A 45 8.10 12.51 3.31
N ILE A 46 8.75 12.45 2.16
CA ILE A 46 9.72 11.40 1.81
C ILE A 46 10.84 11.30 2.87
N GLN A 47 11.35 12.42 3.38
CA GLN A 47 12.38 12.40 4.43
C GLN A 47 11.92 11.70 5.72
N ILE A 48 10.62 11.75 6.03
CA ILE A 48 10.07 11.04 7.19
C ILE A 48 9.85 9.57 6.86
N LEU A 49 9.38 9.25 5.66
CA LEU A 49 9.21 7.86 5.20
C LEU A 49 10.54 7.12 5.18
N ILE A 50 11.64 7.76 4.76
CA ILE A 50 13.00 7.22 4.85
C ILE A 50 13.36 6.85 6.30
N LYS A 51 13.14 7.76 7.25
CA LYS A 51 13.43 7.48 8.68
C LYS A 51 12.60 6.31 9.20
N GLN A 52 11.34 6.23 8.82
CA GLN A 52 10.45 5.11 9.21
C GLN A 52 10.94 3.80 8.60
N SER A 53 11.31 3.80 7.32
CA SER A 53 11.85 2.63 6.60
C SER A 53 13.15 2.12 7.23
N LEU A 54 14.11 2.99 7.51
CA LEU A 54 15.35 2.64 8.18
C LEU A 54 15.13 2.07 9.58
N LEU A 55 14.21 2.64 10.35
CA LEU A 55 13.85 2.11 11.67
C LEU A 55 13.23 0.70 11.56
N GLN A 56 12.37 0.46 10.60
CA GLN A 56 11.76 -0.85 10.37
C GLN A 56 12.83 -1.87 9.92
N ALA A 57 13.73 -1.47 9.04
CA ALA A 57 14.87 -2.27 8.59
C ALA A 57 15.78 -2.68 9.77
N GLN A 58 16.15 -1.72 10.61
CA GLN A 58 16.96 -1.94 11.82
C GLN A 58 16.30 -2.93 12.79
N MET A 59 14.97 -2.95 12.85
CA MET A 59 14.21 -3.88 13.70
C MET A 59 14.07 -5.29 13.11
N GLY A 60 14.55 -5.53 11.88
CA GLY A 60 14.53 -6.83 11.22
C GLY A 60 13.32 -7.07 10.32
N CYS A 61 12.72 -6.03 9.75
CA CYS A 61 11.74 -6.14 8.69
C CYS A 61 12.39 -6.70 7.42
N ASP A 62 11.69 -7.55 6.69
CA ASP A 62 12.21 -8.16 5.45
C ASP A 62 11.73 -7.40 4.20
N VAL A 63 10.56 -6.77 4.28
CA VAL A 63 9.95 -6.02 3.17
C VAL A 63 9.42 -4.68 3.68
N ILE A 64 9.81 -3.60 3.03
CA ILE A 64 9.31 -2.25 3.25
C ILE A 64 8.22 -1.96 2.23
N ALA A 65 7.03 -1.51 2.68
CA ALA A 65 5.87 -1.33 1.81
C ALA A 65 5.32 0.11 1.89
N PRO A 66 5.90 1.08 1.16
CA PRO A 66 5.42 2.47 1.15
C PRO A 66 4.03 2.59 0.52
N SER A 67 3.08 3.15 1.27
CA SER A 67 1.67 3.21 0.87
C SER A 67 1.13 4.63 0.67
N ASP A 68 2.00 5.63 0.66
CA ASP A 68 1.66 7.04 0.69
C ASP A 68 1.37 7.67 -0.68
N MET A 69 1.97 7.18 -1.76
CA MET A 69 1.88 7.71 -3.13
C MET A 69 2.64 9.02 -3.38
N MET A 70 3.66 9.35 -2.56
CA MET A 70 4.53 10.49 -2.85
C MET A 70 5.44 10.18 -4.04
N ASP A 71 5.69 11.18 -4.89
CA ASP A 71 6.51 11.02 -6.10
C ASP A 71 8.00 10.84 -5.75
N GLY A 72 8.66 9.86 -6.37
CA GLY A 72 10.09 9.55 -6.16
C GLY A 72 10.42 8.84 -4.83
N ARG A 73 9.43 8.47 -4.01
CA ARG A 73 9.65 7.87 -2.69
C ARG A 73 10.37 6.54 -2.73
N ILE A 74 10.11 5.73 -3.75
CA ILE A 74 10.71 4.39 -3.86
C ILE A 74 12.22 4.51 -4.06
N GLY A 75 12.65 5.37 -4.97
CA GLY A 75 14.07 5.61 -5.24
C GLY A 75 14.81 6.17 -4.05
N GLU A 76 14.21 7.12 -3.32
CA GLU A 76 14.82 7.71 -2.13
C GLU A 76 14.94 6.68 -0.98
N ILE A 77 13.90 5.86 -0.75
CA ILE A 77 13.94 4.80 0.26
C ILE A 77 14.99 3.74 -0.13
N ARG A 78 15.04 3.31 -1.41
CA ARG A 78 16.02 2.33 -1.89
C ARG A 78 17.45 2.83 -1.66
N ARG A 79 17.76 4.05 -2.10
CA ARG A 79 19.09 4.66 -1.87
C ARG A 79 19.45 4.74 -0.39
N ALA A 80 18.48 5.08 0.46
CA ALA A 80 18.72 5.17 1.90
C ALA A 80 18.98 3.80 2.53
N LEU A 81 18.22 2.78 2.15
CA LEU A 81 18.41 1.41 2.61
C LEU A 81 19.80 0.89 2.19
N ASP A 82 20.19 1.03 0.94
CA ASP A 82 21.47 0.58 0.41
C ASP A 82 22.65 1.27 1.11
N LYS A 83 22.58 2.59 1.29
CA LYS A 83 23.60 3.37 1.98
C LYS A 83 23.81 2.94 3.43
N ASN A 84 22.80 2.33 4.06
CA ASN A 84 22.87 1.87 5.46
C ASN A 84 23.06 0.36 5.59
N GLY A 85 23.44 -0.36 4.51
CA GLY A 85 23.74 -1.79 4.55
C GLY A 85 22.50 -2.69 4.55
N TYR A 86 21.37 -2.21 4.04
CA TYR A 86 20.10 -2.94 3.97
C TYR A 86 19.70 -3.31 2.53
N GLU A 87 20.67 -3.64 1.67
CA GLU A 87 20.45 -3.96 0.24
C GLU A 87 19.56 -5.17 0.04
N LYS A 88 19.49 -6.08 1.02
CA LYS A 88 18.67 -7.30 0.96
C LYS A 88 17.21 -7.09 1.32
N ILE A 89 16.85 -5.92 1.85
CA ILE A 89 15.46 -5.61 2.17
C ILE A 89 14.74 -5.29 0.87
N GLN A 90 13.64 -6.00 0.65
CA GLN A 90 12.79 -5.81 -0.52
C GLN A 90 11.86 -4.61 -0.33
N ILE A 91 11.47 -4.00 -1.45
CA ILE A 91 10.49 -2.91 -1.48
C ILE A 91 9.25 -3.39 -2.24
N LEU A 92 8.10 -3.38 -1.56
CA LEU A 92 6.79 -3.51 -2.18
C LEU A 92 6.18 -2.12 -2.34
N SER A 93 6.13 -1.61 -3.56
CA SER A 93 5.45 -0.33 -3.79
C SER A 93 3.94 -0.51 -3.90
N TYR A 94 3.18 0.35 -3.21
CA TYR A 94 1.77 0.59 -3.53
C TYR A 94 1.68 1.47 -4.78
N ALA A 95 2.20 0.95 -5.90
CA ALA A 95 2.37 1.69 -7.14
C ALA A 95 1.03 2.14 -7.76
N VAL A 96 -0.05 1.38 -7.51
CA VAL A 96 -1.39 1.69 -8.00
C VAL A 96 -2.38 1.78 -6.84
N LYS A 97 -2.57 2.97 -6.33
CA LYS A 97 -3.52 3.23 -5.24
C LYS A 97 -4.54 4.27 -5.68
N TYR A 98 -5.74 3.80 -5.99
CA TYR A 98 -6.83 4.65 -6.45
C TYR A 98 -7.51 5.44 -5.33
N SER A 99 -7.98 6.64 -5.65
CA SER A 99 -8.86 7.43 -4.76
C SER A 99 -10.27 6.82 -4.77
N SER A 100 -10.50 5.82 -3.89
CA SER A 100 -11.65 4.95 -3.93
C SER A 100 -12.62 5.19 -2.76
N SER A 101 -13.92 5.07 -3.04
CA SER A 101 -14.97 5.05 -2.01
C SER A 101 -14.97 3.77 -1.18
N PHE A 102 -14.34 2.69 -1.66
CA PHE A 102 -14.20 1.42 -0.94
C PHE A 102 -13.34 1.51 0.33
N TYR A 103 -12.65 2.63 0.59
CA TYR A 103 -11.96 2.87 1.86
C TYR A 103 -12.90 3.32 3.00
N GLY A 104 -14.18 3.58 2.73
CA GLY A 104 -15.14 4.14 3.69
C GLY A 104 -15.14 3.45 5.05
N PRO A 105 -15.40 2.13 5.15
CA PRO A 105 -15.47 1.43 6.43
C PRO A 105 -14.18 1.51 7.26
N PHE A 106 -13.02 1.47 6.63
CA PHE A 106 -11.73 1.64 7.32
C PHE A 106 -11.58 3.07 7.88
N ARG A 107 -11.91 4.08 7.08
CA ARG A 107 -11.85 5.48 7.52
C ARG A 107 -12.75 5.76 8.71
N ASP A 108 -13.92 5.14 8.75
CA ASP A 108 -14.84 5.22 9.89
C ASP A 108 -14.24 4.52 11.12
N ALA A 109 -13.69 3.31 10.98
CA ALA A 109 -13.14 2.52 12.06
C ALA A 109 -11.93 3.18 12.75
N VAL A 110 -11.05 3.84 11.99
CA VAL A 110 -9.87 4.55 12.53
C VAL A 110 -10.15 6.01 12.86
N GLY A 111 -11.40 6.47 12.71
CA GLY A 111 -11.80 7.87 12.98
C GLY A 111 -11.23 8.90 11.99
N SER A 112 -10.52 8.47 10.95
CA SER A 112 -9.88 9.37 9.98
C SER A 112 -10.87 10.13 9.10
N LYS A 113 -12.10 9.64 8.95
CA LYS A 113 -13.16 10.37 8.22
C LYS A 113 -13.46 11.74 8.82
N LYS A 114 -13.39 11.86 10.16
CA LYS A 114 -13.56 13.14 10.87
C LYS A 114 -12.29 14.01 10.81
N ALA A 115 -11.13 13.39 10.72
CA ALA A 115 -9.84 14.08 10.68
C ALA A 115 -9.48 14.56 9.26
N LEU A 116 -9.89 13.81 8.20
CA LEU A 116 -9.53 14.13 6.83
C LEU A 116 -10.13 15.46 6.40
N LYS A 117 -9.26 16.43 6.17
CA LYS A 117 -9.60 17.75 5.64
C LYS A 117 -9.42 17.73 4.12
N GLY A 118 -10.52 17.75 3.37
CA GLY A 118 -10.51 17.61 1.91
C GLY A 118 -10.55 16.16 1.44
N ASP A 119 -9.87 15.84 0.36
CA ASP A 119 -9.76 14.50 -0.20
C ASP A 119 -8.30 14.14 -0.50
N LYS A 120 -8.05 12.93 -1.00
CA LYS A 120 -6.71 12.43 -1.33
C LYS A 120 -6.44 12.40 -2.85
N LYS A 121 -7.29 13.05 -3.65
CA LYS A 121 -7.21 13.00 -5.12
C LYS A 121 -5.99 13.71 -5.71
N THR A 122 -5.31 14.52 -4.92
CA THR A 122 -4.07 15.20 -5.35
C THR A 122 -2.87 14.27 -5.45
N TYR A 123 -2.92 13.07 -4.84
CA TYR A 123 -1.83 12.10 -4.85
C TYR A 123 -2.28 10.64 -4.95
N GLN A 124 -3.55 10.33 -4.77
CA GLN A 124 -4.12 9.03 -5.13
C GLN A 124 -4.71 9.12 -6.54
N MET A 125 -4.54 8.06 -7.31
CA MET A 125 -4.91 8.01 -8.74
C MET A 125 -6.40 8.17 -8.98
N ASP A 126 -6.75 8.71 -10.14
CA ASP A 126 -8.10 8.68 -10.67
C ASP A 126 -8.45 7.25 -11.12
N PHE A 127 -9.59 6.76 -10.65
CA PHE A 127 -10.05 5.40 -10.93
C PHE A 127 -10.48 5.16 -12.40
N SER A 128 -10.55 6.19 -13.21
CA SER A 128 -10.85 6.10 -14.65
C SER A 128 -9.60 6.08 -15.55
N ASN A 129 -8.38 6.13 -14.95
CA ASN A 129 -7.13 6.29 -15.68
C ASN A 129 -6.15 5.12 -15.44
N ILE A 130 -6.14 4.15 -16.35
CA ILE A 130 -5.20 3.03 -16.32
C ILE A 130 -3.80 3.41 -16.80
N ASP A 131 -3.69 4.38 -17.70
CA ASP A 131 -2.38 4.78 -18.27
C ASP A 131 -1.48 5.40 -17.20
N GLU A 132 -2.05 6.15 -16.24
CA GLU A 132 -1.35 6.65 -15.08
C GLU A 132 -0.81 5.49 -14.23
N ALA A 133 -1.64 4.47 -13.97
CA ALA A 133 -1.24 3.30 -13.21
C ALA A 133 -0.03 2.57 -13.85
N LEU A 134 -0.06 2.38 -15.16
CA LEU A 134 1.05 1.75 -15.89
C LEU A 134 2.32 2.60 -15.88
N ARG A 135 2.19 3.92 -15.90
CA ARG A 135 3.32 4.85 -15.80
C ARG A 135 3.95 4.79 -14.41
N GLU A 136 3.16 4.85 -13.36
CA GLU A 136 3.64 4.80 -11.97
C GLU A 136 4.33 3.47 -11.65
N VAL A 137 3.74 2.35 -12.08
CA VAL A 137 4.40 1.04 -11.96
C VAL A 137 5.77 1.03 -12.63
N ALA A 138 5.87 1.58 -13.86
CA ALA A 138 7.15 1.64 -14.58
C ALA A 138 8.18 2.53 -13.88
N LEU A 139 7.75 3.62 -13.24
CA LEU A 139 8.61 4.52 -12.47
C LEU A 139 9.10 3.82 -11.20
N ASP A 140 8.22 3.24 -10.42
CA ASP A 140 8.54 2.56 -9.17
C ASP A 140 9.51 1.38 -9.38
N ILE A 141 9.32 0.60 -10.47
CA ILE A 141 10.26 -0.48 -10.84
C ILE A 141 11.64 0.09 -11.15
N ARG A 142 11.74 1.17 -11.92
CA ARG A 142 13.02 1.84 -12.22
C ARG A 142 13.68 2.42 -10.97
N GLU A 143 12.90 2.84 -10.01
CA GLU A 143 13.35 3.35 -8.72
C GLU A 143 13.82 2.26 -7.76
N GLY A 144 13.55 0.98 -8.06
CA GLY A 144 14.03 -0.15 -7.28
C GLY A 144 12.96 -0.89 -6.49
N ALA A 145 11.69 -0.83 -6.89
CA ALA A 145 10.65 -1.70 -6.34
C ALA A 145 10.88 -3.16 -6.79
N ASP A 146 10.86 -4.09 -5.84
CA ASP A 146 10.94 -5.54 -6.09
C ASP A 146 9.57 -6.15 -6.41
N MET A 147 8.53 -5.53 -5.89
CA MET A 147 7.12 -5.93 -6.02
C MET A 147 6.25 -4.69 -6.12
N VAL A 148 5.08 -4.84 -6.75
CA VAL A 148 4.09 -3.75 -6.85
C VAL A 148 2.72 -4.21 -6.36
N MET A 149 1.89 -3.26 -5.93
CA MET A 149 0.56 -3.54 -5.42
C MET A 149 -0.48 -2.66 -6.10
N VAL A 150 -1.63 -3.27 -6.42
CA VAL A 150 -2.85 -2.58 -6.86
C VAL A 150 -3.85 -2.56 -5.70
N LYS A 151 -4.38 -1.38 -5.39
CA LYS A 151 -5.31 -1.14 -4.28
C LYS A 151 -6.39 -0.12 -4.67
N PRO A 152 -7.67 -0.45 -4.52
CA PRO A 152 -8.30 -1.73 -4.17
C PRO A 152 -8.04 -2.88 -5.16
N GLY A 153 -8.46 -4.11 -4.80
CA GLY A 153 -8.26 -5.31 -5.62
C GLY A 153 -9.39 -5.57 -6.62
N LEU A 154 -10.56 -6.01 -6.14
CA LEU A 154 -11.65 -6.49 -6.97
C LEU A 154 -12.16 -5.50 -8.04
N PRO A 155 -12.30 -4.19 -7.76
CA PRO A 155 -12.76 -3.25 -8.78
C PRO A 155 -11.78 -3.03 -9.94
N TYR A 156 -10.51 -3.48 -9.79
CA TYR A 156 -9.41 -3.19 -10.72
C TYR A 156 -8.67 -4.45 -11.16
N ILE A 157 -9.42 -5.55 -11.36
CA ILE A 157 -8.87 -6.84 -11.84
C ILE A 157 -8.20 -6.69 -13.22
N ASP A 158 -8.78 -5.88 -14.08
CA ASP A 158 -8.23 -5.53 -15.39
C ASP A 158 -6.86 -4.85 -15.27
N VAL A 159 -6.72 -3.91 -14.35
CA VAL A 159 -5.45 -3.21 -14.07
C VAL A 159 -4.41 -4.19 -13.52
N ILE A 160 -4.79 -5.07 -12.58
CA ILE A 160 -3.91 -6.11 -12.03
C ILE A 160 -3.36 -6.98 -13.16
N LYS A 161 -4.25 -7.45 -14.04
CA LYS A 161 -3.89 -8.27 -15.21
C LYS A 161 -2.93 -7.55 -16.14
N GLU A 162 -3.23 -6.30 -16.47
CA GLU A 162 -2.40 -5.50 -17.37
C GLU A 162 -0.99 -5.27 -16.78
N VAL A 163 -0.90 -4.88 -15.51
CA VAL A 163 0.37 -4.72 -14.80
C VAL A 163 1.16 -6.03 -14.79
N LYS A 164 0.52 -7.15 -14.45
CA LYS A 164 1.15 -8.47 -14.43
C LYS A 164 1.69 -8.87 -15.80
N ASN A 165 0.93 -8.65 -16.85
CA ASN A 165 1.31 -9.02 -18.22
C ASN A 165 2.44 -8.15 -18.75
N LYS A 166 2.40 -6.86 -18.49
CA LYS A 166 3.35 -5.88 -19.03
C LYS A 166 4.72 -5.93 -18.36
N PHE A 167 4.76 -6.03 -17.04
CA PHE A 167 6.00 -5.85 -16.27
C PHE A 167 6.65 -7.15 -15.80
N LYS A 168 5.92 -8.27 -15.77
CA LYS A 168 6.46 -9.59 -15.34
C LYS A 168 7.14 -9.58 -13.95
N ILE A 169 6.71 -8.68 -13.07
CA ILE A 169 7.12 -8.54 -11.68
C ILE A 169 6.08 -9.19 -10.75
N PRO A 170 6.39 -9.55 -9.50
CA PRO A 170 5.37 -9.93 -8.53
C PRO A 170 4.37 -8.80 -8.30
N VAL A 171 3.07 -9.11 -8.50
CA VAL A 171 1.97 -8.17 -8.32
C VAL A 171 1.12 -8.64 -7.15
N LEU A 172 0.87 -7.75 -6.20
CA LEU A 172 -0.04 -7.97 -5.07
C LEU A 172 -1.33 -7.19 -5.31
N ALA A 173 -2.43 -7.74 -4.84
CA ALA A 173 -3.72 -7.06 -4.80
C ALA A 173 -4.17 -6.87 -3.35
N TYR A 174 -4.67 -5.68 -3.02
CA TYR A 174 -5.18 -5.40 -1.69
C TYR A 174 -6.70 -5.32 -1.69
N GLN A 175 -7.34 -6.32 -1.12
CA GLN A 175 -8.79 -6.30 -0.88
C GLN A 175 -9.08 -5.42 0.34
N VAL A 176 -9.73 -4.26 0.12
CA VAL A 176 -9.93 -3.25 1.15
C VAL A 176 -11.23 -3.44 1.93
N SER A 177 -11.41 -2.63 2.97
CA SER A 177 -12.55 -2.74 3.91
C SER A 177 -13.92 -2.65 3.27
N GLY A 178 -14.08 -1.87 2.20
CA GLY A 178 -15.33 -1.78 1.44
C GLY A 178 -15.65 -3.07 0.71
N GLU A 179 -14.67 -3.70 0.09
CA GLU A 179 -14.80 -5.00 -0.57
C GLU A 179 -15.18 -6.08 0.44
N TYR A 180 -14.45 -6.13 1.57
CA TYR A 180 -14.79 -7.02 2.68
C TYR A 180 -16.22 -6.82 3.17
N SER A 181 -16.62 -5.57 3.42
CA SER A 181 -17.96 -5.25 3.92
C SER A 181 -19.05 -5.64 2.92
N LEU A 182 -18.80 -5.45 1.62
CA LEU A 182 -19.73 -5.81 0.55
C LEU A 182 -20.00 -7.32 0.57
N ILE A 183 -18.95 -8.14 0.54
CA ILE A 183 -19.05 -9.61 0.54
C ILE A 183 -19.67 -10.10 1.86
N SER A 184 -19.18 -9.61 3.01
CA SER A 184 -19.67 -10.02 4.32
C SER A 184 -21.16 -9.69 4.52
N ASN A 185 -21.62 -8.53 4.06
CA ASN A 185 -23.03 -8.18 4.11
C ASN A 185 -23.90 -9.03 3.16
N ALA A 186 -23.39 -9.34 1.96
CA ALA A 186 -24.11 -10.24 1.03
C ALA A 186 -24.28 -11.64 1.63
N ILE A 187 -23.25 -12.16 2.30
CA ILE A 187 -23.31 -13.46 3.02
C ILE A 187 -24.30 -13.37 4.18
N LYS A 188 -24.20 -12.35 5.03
CA LYS A 188 -25.08 -12.14 6.18
C LYS A 188 -26.57 -12.09 5.76
N ASN A 189 -26.85 -11.49 4.61
CA ASN A 189 -28.20 -11.40 4.06
C ASN A 189 -28.58 -12.60 3.18
N LYS A 190 -27.79 -13.68 3.17
CA LYS A 190 -28.03 -14.90 2.41
C LYS A 190 -28.14 -14.70 0.88
N ILE A 191 -27.52 -13.66 0.35
CA ILE A 191 -27.40 -13.39 -1.10
C ILE A 191 -26.28 -14.26 -1.68
N LEU A 192 -25.17 -14.43 -0.93
CA LEU A 192 -24.03 -15.26 -1.30
C LEU A 192 -23.78 -16.33 -0.25
N SER A 193 -23.16 -17.44 -0.64
CA SER A 193 -22.60 -18.45 0.29
C SER A 193 -21.28 -17.97 0.90
N ASN A 194 -20.80 -18.66 1.95
CA ASN A 194 -19.49 -18.40 2.54
C ASN A 194 -18.33 -18.61 1.55
N ASP A 195 -18.52 -19.44 0.53
CA ASP A 195 -17.50 -19.72 -0.48
C ASP A 195 -17.11 -18.48 -1.29
N ALA A 196 -17.98 -17.47 -1.36
CA ALA A 196 -17.68 -16.20 -2.02
C ALA A 196 -16.43 -15.49 -1.44
N ILE A 197 -16.07 -15.76 -0.17
CA ILE A 197 -14.84 -15.25 0.43
C ILE A 197 -13.63 -15.85 -0.28
N TYR A 198 -13.59 -17.17 -0.42
CA TYR A 198 -12.49 -17.87 -1.09
C TYR A 198 -12.44 -17.54 -2.58
N GLU A 199 -13.59 -17.55 -3.24
CA GLU A 199 -13.71 -17.22 -4.67
C GLU A 199 -13.15 -15.82 -4.95
N SER A 200 -13.53 -14.81 -4.16
CA SER A 200 -13.07 -13.44 -4.33
C SER A 200 -11.55 -13.25 -4.12
N LEU A 201 -10.93 -14.07 -3.26
CA LEU A 201 -9.48 -14.04 -3.02
C LEU A 201 -8.73 -14.84 -4.09
N LEU A 202 -9.21 -16.03 -4.42
CA LEU A 202 -8.54 -16.91 -5.39
C LEU A 202 -8.63 -16.36 -6.82
N SER A 203 -9.71 -15.64 -7.16
CA SER A 203 -9.85 -14.99 -8.47
C SER A 203 -8.77 -13.95 -8.74
N LEU A 204 -8.16 -13.37 -7.71
CA LEU A 204 -7.05 -12.44 -7.84
C LEU A 204 -5.69 -13.13 -8.09
N ILE A 205 -5.59 -14.45 -7.85
CA ILE A 205 -4.31 -15.18 -7.97
C ILE A 205 -4.05 -15.62 -9.40
N HIS A 206 -5.08 -15.99 -10.16
CA HIS A 206 -4.92 -16.54 -11.52
C HIS A 206 -4.89 -15.48 -12.64
N ILE A 207 -4.90 -14.21 -12.30
CA ILE A 207 -4.86 -13.10 -13.25
C ILE A 207 -3.50 -12.98 -13.94
#